data_221f367cb893399f9057e837a7d4d857
#
_entry.id   221f367cb893399f9057e837a7d4d857
#
_cell.length_a   1.000
_cell.length_b   1.000
_cell.length_c   1.000
_cell.angle_alpha   90.00
_cell.angle_beta   90.00
_cell.angle_gamma   90.00
#
_symmetry.space_group_name_H-M   'P 1'
#
loop_
_entity.id
_entity.type
_entity.pdbx_description
1 polymer ?
#
loop_
_entity_poly.entity_id
_entity_poly.type
_entity_poly.pdbx_seq_one_letter_code
_entity_poly.pdbx_strand_id
1 'polypeptide(L)'
;MKKNIIMFIVSCAMFMEAIDTTILNTAIPVMAHSLEVNPIDLKLALISYLLSLAIFIPISGWIADKYGVKKVFIAAIGVFTLSSLWCGFTQSLWELVLARIIQGLGGSLTVPVGRLIILRTCKRHELITKMSIVVMIASVGMLLGPLLGGIITNYFSWRWIFWVNIPVGIIAILLSHKLLPTIQPRTVPPLDKLGFIMFGAGLAFLTLGLSLFSETKADISYSVSIILLSALLLIGYTKHSRNKSNPIIKVTLLNIRTFRIAVLGNLLTRLSFGGIPFLLPLLFQIILEYSPQLSGLLLTPVALGVFLVKPLSFSILRKLGYKKLLILNTVLVCFSLWSFATINQSTSVIYIGVLTFLYGFFIALQYTGMNSLAYANIDDNDMSYATSIMSTVQQLSQSFGVAISALLVSLFTVQISQHFVLTVKIFHLTFFALGILTILSGLIFTSLKKEDGKELIESPT
;
A
#
# COMPACT_ATOMS: atom_id res chain seq x y z
N MET A 1 -2.91 -23.49 -23.85
CA MET A 1 -4.20 -22.80 -23.69
C MET A 1 -4.61 -22.68 -22.21
N LYS A 2 -4.79 -23.75 -21.44
CA LYS A 2 -5.22 -23.69 -20.01
C LYS A 2 -4.37 -22.78 -19.11
N LYS A 3 -3.03 -22.76 -19.22
CA LYS A 3 -2.14 -21.95 -18.40
C LYS A 3 -2.30 -20.43 -18.65
N ASN A 4 -2.57 -20.02 -19.87
CA ASN A 4 -2.79 -18.59 -20.19
C ASN A 4 -4.10 -18.08 -19.61
N ILE A 5 -5.11 -18.96 -19.54
CA ILE A 5 -6.40 -18.63 -18.89
C ILE A 5 -6.22 -18.49 -17.38
N ILE A 6 -5.45 -19.36 -16.74
CA ILE A 6 -5.13 -19.26 -15.30
C ILE A 6 -4.43 -17.92 -15.02
N MET A 7 -3.44 -17.57 -15.83
CA MET A 7 -2.75 -16.28 -15.73
C MET A 7 -3.72 -15.11 -15.89
N PHE A 8 -4.61 -15.15 -16.89
CA PHE A 8 -5.63 -14.12 -17.11
C PHE A 8 -6.54 -13.94 -15.88
N ILE A 9 -7.03 -15.03 -15.29
CA ILE A 9 -7.90 -15.00 -14.09
C ILE A 9 -7.17 -14.31 -12.92
N VAL A 10 -5.92 -14.72 -12.64
CA VAL A 10 -5.13 -14.11 -11.56
C VAL A 10 -4.83 -12.65 -11.86
N SER A 11 -4.54 -12.32 -13.12
CA SER A 11 -4.30 -10.93 -13.54
C SER A 11 -5.53 -10.06 -13.38
N CYS A 12 -6.73 -10.54 -13.70
CA CYS A 12 -7.98 -9.80 -13.50
C CYS A 12 -8.21 -9.49 -12.00
N ALA A 13 -7.96 -10.47 -11.13
CA ALA A 13 -8.13 -10.26 -9.69
C ALA A 13 -7.11 -9.25 -9.13
N MET A 14 -5.84 -9.32 -9.55
CA MET A 14 -4.81 -8.37 -9.14
C MET A 14 -5.02 -6.98 -9.75
N PHE A 15 -5.53 -6.90 -10.97
CA PHE A 15 -5.90 -5.64 -11.61
C PHE A 15 -7.05 -4.94 -10.86
N MET A 16 -8.07 -5.70 -10.49
CA MET A 16 -9.20 -5.22 -9.70
C MET A 16 -8.73 -4.61 -8.37
N GLU A 17 -7.88 -5.32 -7.62
CA GLU A 17 -7.32 -4.81 -6.36
C GLU A 17 -6.43 -3.57 -6.57
N ALA A 18 -5.64 -3.56 -7.64
CA ALA A 18 -4.76 -2.44 -7.96
C ALA A 18 -5.55 -1.16 -8.32
N ILE A 19 -6.64 -1.29 -9.05
CA ILE A 19 -7.57 -0.18 -9.31
C ILE A 19 -8.21 0.27 -8.00
N ASP A 20 -8.80 -0.63 -7.21
CA ASP A 20 -9.50 -0.30 -5.97
C ASP A 20 -8.62 0.50 -5.00
N THR A 21 -7.35 0.14 -4.90
CA THR A 21 -6.37 0.81 -4.02
C THR A 21 -6.11 2.27 -4.44
N THR A 22 -6.23 2.59 -5.72
CA THR A 22 -5.83 3.91 -6.25
C THR A 22 -7.01 4.79 -6.66
N ILE A 23 -8.12 4.20 -7.08
CA ILE A 23 -9.31 4.90 -7.58
C ILE A 23 -9.98 5.76 -6.50
N LEU A 24 -9.95 5.30 -5.25
CA LEU A 24 -10.56 5.98 -4.10
C LEU A 24 -9.94 7.34 -3.83
N ASN A 25 -8.63 7.50 -4.06
CA ASN A 25 -7.91 8.71 -3.69
C ASN A 25 -8.50 9.97 -4.35
N THR A 26 -8.88 9.89 -5.62
CA THR A 26 -9.47 11.02 -6.37
C THR A 26 -10.92 11.30 -6.00
N ALA A 27 -11.60 10.35 -5.39
CA ALA A 27 -13.00 10.47 -4.97
C ALA A 27 -13.17 11.09 -3.58
N ILE A 28 -12.11 11.16 -2.77
CA ILE A 28 -12.16 11.59 -1.35
C ILE A 28 -12.92 12.90 -1.15
N PRO A 29 -12.62 14.02 -1.86
CA PRO A 29 -13.34 15.28 -1.62
C PRO A 29 -14.83 15.19 -1.94
N VAL A 30 -15.20 14.51 -3.03
CA VAL A 30 -16.60 14.31 -3.43
C VAL A 30 -17.35 13.40 -2.45
N MET A 31 -16.68 12.34 -1.96
CA MET A 31 -17.23 11.44 -0.94
C MET A 31 -17.46 12.18 0.38
N ALA A 32 -16.50 13.00 0.80
CA ALA A 32 -16.59 13.78 2.02
C ALA A 32 -17.83 14.72 2.01
N HIS A 33 -18.01 15.41 0.89
CA HIS A 33 -19.19 16.25 0.69
C HIS A 33 -20.49 15.43 0.72
N SER A 34 -20.52 14.28 0.05
CA SER A 34 -21.72 13.42 -0.03
C SER A 34 -22.07 12.75 1.30
N LEU A 35 -21.08 12.46 2.16
CA LEU A 35 -21.25 11.84 3.48
C LEU A 35 -21.31 12.85 4.61
N GLU A 36 -21.27 14.15 4.29
CA GLU A 36 -21.29 15.28 5.23
C GLU A 36 -20.21 15.18 6.34
N VAL A 37 -18.99 14.77 5.95
CA VAL A 37 -17.85 14.62 6.85
C VAL A 37 -16.68 15.47 6.41
N ASN A 38 -15.73 15.73 7.33
CA ASN A 38 -14.49 16.40 6.96
C ASN A 38 -13.68 15.53 5.97
N PRO A 39 -13.17 16.09 4.87
CA PRO A 39 -12.34 15.35 3.90
C PRO A 39 -11.15 14.62 4.53
N ILE A 40 -10.58 15.15 5.61
CA ILE A 40 -9.47 14.52 6.35
C ILE A 40 -9.92 13.22 7.02
N ASP A 41 -11.18 13.10 7.45
CA ASP A 41 -11.68 11.92 8.15
C ASP A 41 -11.85 10.72 7.22
N LEU A 42 -11.95 10.93 5.91
CA LEU A 42 -11.96 9.85 4.91
C LEU A 42 -10.63 9.07 4.87
N LYS A 43 -9.56 9.58 5.52
CA LYS A 43 -8.37 8.78 5.80
C LYS A 43 -8.71 7.41 6.42
N LEU A 44 -9.76 7.37 7.29
CA LEU A 44 -10.18 6.15 7.97
C LEU A 44 -10.60 5.04 6.98
N ALA A 45 -11.24 5.38 5.87
CA ALA A 45 -11.61 4.43 4.84
C ALA A 45 -10.39 3.85 4.10
N LEU A 46 -9.33 4.64 3.90
CA LEU A 46 -8.06 4.17 3.34
C LEU A 46 -7.27 3.31 4.34
N ILE A 47 -7.11 3.84 5.55
CA ILE A 47 -6.35 3.22 6.63
C ILE A 47 -6.94 1.86 7.00
N SER A 48 -8.27 1.76 7.16
CA SER A 48 -8.94 0.52 7.54
C SER A 48 -8.73 -0.61 6.53
N TYR A 49 -8.78 -0.31 5.25
CA TYR A 49 -8.47 -1.26 4.18
C TYR A 49 -7.02 -1.73 4.24
N LEU A 50 -6.05 -0.80 4.27
CA LEU A 50 -4.62 -1.11 4.32
C LEU A 50 -4.22 -1.86 5.59
N LEU A 51 -4.82 -1.51 6.73
CA LEU A 51 -4.62 -2.20 7.99
C LEU A 51 -5.15 -3.64 7.93
N SER A 52 -6.34 -3.83 7.37
CA SER A 52 -6.90 -5.17 7.17
C SER A 52 -5.99 -6.02 6.29
N LEU A 53 -5.48 -5.47 5.18
CA LEU A 53 -4.45 -6.14 4.37
C LEU A 53 -3.24 -6.55 5.21
N ALA A 54 -2.68 -5.60 6.00
CA ALA A 54 -1.48 -5.84 6.81
C ALA A 54 -1.67 -6.94 7.86
N ILE A 55 -2.85 -7.03 8.46
CA ILE A 55 -3.17 -8.03 9.50
C ILE A 55 -3.33 -9.44 8.89
N PHE A 56 -4.02 -9.56 7.74
CA PHE A 56 -4.40 -10.86 7.20
C PHE A 56 -3.43 -11.44 6.16
N ILE A 57 -2.57 -10.63 5.50
CA ILE A 57 -1.55 -11.12 4.57
C ILE A 57 -0.67 -12.23 5.20
N PRO A 58 -0.17 -12.13 6.45
CA PRO A 58 0.69 -13.15 7.02
C PRO A 58 0.09 -14.55 7.10
N ILE A 59 -1.22 -14.65 7.25
CA ILE A 59 -1.91 -15.95 7.37
C ILE A 59 -2.49 -16.45 6.04
N SER A 60 -2.38 -15.67 4.97
CA SER A 60 -2.98 -15.99 3.67
C SER A 60 -2.48 -17.32 3.09
N GLY A 61 -1.17 -17.56 3.20
CA GLY A 61 -0.55 -18.82 2.74
C GLY A 61 -1.05 -20.03 3.53
N TRP A 62 -1.12 -19.89 4.87
CA TRP A 62 -1.62 -20.96 5.74
C TRP A 62 -3.10 -21.30 5.43
N ILE A 63 -3.94 -20.29 5.23
CA ILE A 63 -5.34 -20.48 4.85
C ILE A 63 -5.43 -21.21 3.50
N ALA A 64 -4.64 -20.79 2.51
CA ALA A 64 -4.62 -21.40 1.19
C ALA A 64 -4.16 -22.86 1.20
N ASP A 65 -3.14 -23.16 2.01
CA ASP A 65 -2.63 -24.53 2.16
C ASP A 65 -3.62 -25.44 2.88
N LYS A 66 -4.28 -24.96 3.91
CA LYS A 66 -5.22 -25.73 4.73
C LYS A 66 -6.53 -26.02 4.00
N TYR A 67 -7.12 -25.00 3.35
CA TYR A 67 -8.46 -25.13 2.77
C TYR A 67 -8.47 -25.35 1.26
N GLY A 68 -7.28 -25.28 0.63
CA GLY A 68 -7.10 -25.43 -0.81
C GLY A 68 -7.15 -24.11 -1.56
N VAL A 69 -6.14 -23.90 -2.39
CA VAL A 69 -5.84 -22.62 -3.07
C VAL A 69 -7.01 -22.11 -3.91
N LYS A 70 -7.68 -23.01 -4.68
CA LYS A 70 -8.82 -22.66 -5.52
C LYS A 70 -10.02 -22.15 -4.71
N LYS A 71 -10.40 -22.87 -3.64
CA LYS A 71 -11.53 -22.49 -2.79
C LYS A 71 -11.29 -21.14 -2.11
N VAL A 72 -10.08 -20.96 -1.57
CA VAL A 72 -9.70 -19.72 -0.87
C VAL A 72 -9.66 -18.54 -1.83
N PHE A 73 -9.13 -18.72 -3.05
CA PHE A 73 -9.09 -17.66 -4.06
C PHE A 73 -10.48 -17.21 -4.48
N ILE A 74 -11.40 -18.15 -4.74
CA ILE A 74 -12.80 -17.84 -5.09
C ILE A 74 -13.50 -17.12 -3.92
N ALA A 75 -13.33 -17.60 -2.69
CA ALA A 75 -13.92 -16.98 -1.51
C ALA A 75 -13.36 -15.56 -1.29
N ALA A 76 -12.04 -15.36 -1.48
CA ALA A 76 -11.40 -14.06 -1.36
C ALA A 76 -11.96 -13.03 -2.34
N ILE A 77 -12.07 -13.40 -3.63
CA ILE A 77 -12.70 -12.53 -4.64
C ILE A 77 -14.17 -12.28 -4.32
N GLY A 78 -14.88 -13.31 -3.82
CA GLY A 78 -16.28 -13.19 -3.41
C GLY A 78 -16.46 -12.18 -2.28
N VAL A 79 -15.66 -12.27 -1.22
CA VAL A 79 -15.67 -11.31 -0.10
C VAL A 79 -15.32 -9.92 -0.61
N PHE A 80 -14.29 -9.76 -1.44
CA PHE A 80 -13.90 -8.49 -2.01
C PHE A 80 -15.02 -7.86 -2.86
N THR A 81 -15.67 -8.65 -3.71
CA THR A 81 -16.73 -8.18 -4.61
C THR A 81 -18.00 -7.79 -3.84
N LEU A 82 -18.41 -8.60 -2.85
CA LEU A 82 -19.56 -8.30 -2.01
C LEU A 82 -19.34 -7.07 -1.12
N SER A 83 -18.15 -6.92 -0.56
CA SER A 83 -17.81 -5.72 0.21
C SER A 83 -17.69 -4.48 -0.68
N SER A 84 -17.20 -4.61 -1.93
CA SER A 84 -17.26 -3.52 -2.91
C SER A 84 -18.70 -3.09 -3.20
N LEU A 85 -19.59 -4.05 -3.36
CA LEU A 85 -21.03 -3.76 -3.51
C LEU A 85 -21.56 -2.96 -2.31
N TRP A 86 -21.23 -3.41 -1.10
CA TRP A 86 -21.61 -2.73 0.14
C TRP A 86 -21.02 -1.33 0.24
N CYS A 87 -19.70 -1.13 -0.05
CA CYS A 87 -19.09 0.19 -0.07
C CYS A 87 -19.87 1.20 -0.93
N GLY A 88 -20.40 0.78 -2.07
CA GLY A 88 -21.19 1.65 -2.94
C GLY A 88 -22.58 1.99 -2.41
N PHE A 89 -23.12 1.25 -1.42
CA PHE A 89 -24.41 1.54 -0.78
C PHE A 89 -24.29 2.29 0.55
N THR A 90 -23.07 2.52 1.05
CA THR A 90 -22.87 3.16 2.35
C THR A 90 -23.40 4.59 2.39
N GLN A 91 -23.98 4.96 3.53
CA GLN A 91 -24.55 6.28 3.80
C GLN A 91 -23.78 7.04 4.91
N SER A 92 -22.84 6.39 5.58
CA SER A 92 -22.03 7.01 6.62
C SER A 92 -20.57 6.59 6.51
N LEU A 93 -19.65 7.40 7.08
CA LEU A 93 -18.23 7.10 7.14
C LEU A 93 -17.96 5.77 7.86
N TRP A 94 -18.64 5.53 8.99
CA TRP A 94 -18.39 4.32 9.79
C TRP A 94 -18.85 3.06 9.09
N GLU A 95 -19.96 3.12 8.35
CA GLU A 95 -20.40 2.01 7.52
C GLU A 95 -19.38 1.73 6.40
N LEU A 96 -18.86 2.77 5.76
CA LEU A 96 -17.81 2.64 4.76
C LEU A 96 -16.54 2.02 5.36
N VAL A 97 -16.12 2.44 6.55
CA VAL A 97 -14.95 1.88 7.26
C VAL A 97 -15.14 0.38 7.51
N LEU A 98 -16.32 -0.05 7.99
CA LEU A 98 -16.61 -1.47 8.19
C LEU A 98 -16.56 -2.26 6.89
N ALA A 99 -17.18 -1.74 5.84
CA ALA A 99 -17.15 -2.38 4.52
C ALA A 99 -15.71 -2.50 3.97
N ARG A 100 -14.87 -1.46 4.19
CA ARG A 100 -13.43 -1.45 3.80
C ARG A 100 -12.60 -2.44 4.59
N ILE A 101 -12.88 -2.66 5.88
CA ILE A 101 -12.22 -3.71 6.68
C ILE A 101 -12.48 -5.09 6.06
N ILE A 102 -13.74 -5.38 5.71
CA ILE A 102 -14.13 -6.67 5.10
C ILE A 102 -13.55 -6.80 3.69
N GLN A 103 -13.52 -5.72 2.92
CA GLN A 103 -12.90 -5.69 1.61
C GLN A 103 -11.40 -5.97 1.68
N GLY A 104 -10.70 -5.39 2.68
CA GLY A 104 -9.29 -5.65 2.93
C GLY A 104 -9.01 -7.11 3.32
N LEU A 105 -9.91 -7.76 4.05
CA LEU A 105 -9.81 -9.21 4.32
C LEU A 105 -9.85 -10.00 3.00
N GLY A 106 -10.76 -9.69 2.08
CA GLY A 106 -10.78 -10.31 0.75
C GLY A 106 -9.49 -10.05 -0.04
N GLY A 107 -9.05 -8.78 -0.10
CA GLY A 107 -7.82 -8.36 -0.80
C GLY A 107 -6.56 -9.04 -0.25
N SER A 108 -6.43 -9.18 1.07
CA SER A 108 -5.28 -9.81 1.73
C SER A 108 -5.02 -11.26 1.30
N LEU A 109 -6.06 -11.94 0.84
CA LEU A 109 -5.98 -13.32 0.32
C LEU A 109 -5.84 -13.34 -1.21
N THR A 110 -6.40 -12.36 -1.93
CA THR A 110 -6.48 -12.38 -3.39
C THR A 110 -5.09 -12.38 -4.05
N VAL A 111 -4.22 -11.43 -3.73
CA VAL A 111 -2.89 -11.33 -4.36
C VAL A 111 -1.95 -12.45 -3.94
N PRO A 112 -1.75 -12.77 -2.66
CA PRO A 112 -0.83 -13.84 -2.27
C PRO A 112 -1.28 -15.21 -2.79
N VAL A 113 -2.59 -15.52 -2.70
CA VAL A 113 -3.13 -16.79 -3.17
C VAL A 113 -3.11 -16.89 -4.69
N GLY A 114 -3.37 -15.77 -5.40
CA GLY A 114 -3.22 -15.70 -6.86
C GLY A 114 -1.80 -16.01 -7.32
N ARG A 115 -0.78 -15.44 -6.65
CA ARG A 115 0.63 -15.78 -6.89
C ARG A 115 0.91 -17.26 -6.63
N LEU A 116 0.36 -17.80 -5.55
CA LEU A 116 0.51 -19.21 -5.21
C LEU A 116 -0.10 -20.15 -6.27
N ILE A 117 -1.24 -19.76 -6.89
CA ILE A 117 -1.82 -20.50 -8.02
C ILE A 117 -0.82 -20.57 -9.18
N ILE A 118 -0.19 -19.45 -9.55
CA ILE A 118 0.78 -19.41 -10.65
C ILE A 118 2.00 -20.29 -10.31
N LEU A 119 2.54 -20.17 -9.10
CA LEU A 119 3.67 -20.98 -8.64
C LEU A 119 3.41 -22.48 -8.70
N ARG A 120 2.17 -22.91 -8.42
CA ARG A 120 1.80 -24.33 -8.40
C ARG A 120 1.34 -24.89 -9.75
N THR A 121 1.03 -24.04 -10.72
CA THR A 121 0.48 -24.46 -12.02
C THR A 121 1.44 -24.29 -13.18
N CYS A 122 2.45 -23.41 -13.04
CA CYS A 122 3.43 -23.14 -14.08
C CYS A 122 4.74 -23.89 -13.86
N LYS A 123 5.46 -24.24 -14.94
CA LYS A 123 6.79 -24.81 -14.87
C LYS A 123 7.81 -23.76 -14.43
N ARG A 124 8.91 -24.18 -13.77
CA ARG A 124 9.91 -23.28 -13.18
C ARG A 124 10.48 -22.26 -14.18
N HIS A 125 10.75 -22.67 -15.41
CA HIS A 125 11.26 -21.78 -16.47
C HIS A 125 10.23 -20.77 -17.02
N GLU A 126 8.91 -21.00 -16.83
CA GLU A 126 7.85 -20.09 -17.25
C GLU A 126 7.51 -19.06 -16.17
N LEU A 127 7.91 -19.28 -14.91
CA LEU A 127 7.44 -18.51 -13.75
C LEU A 127 7.80 -17.03 -13.86
N ILE A 128 9.06 -16.71 -14.23
CA ILE A 128 9.54 -15.33 -14.32
C ILE A 128 8.68 -14.54 -15.30
N THR A 129 8.50 -15.06 -16.52
CA THR A 129 7.71 -14.40 -17.57
C THR A 129 6.25 -14.22 -17.15
N LYS A 130 5.64 -15.27 -16.58
CA LYS A 130 4.24 -15.23 -16.20
C LYS A 130 3.96 -14.31 -15.02
N MET A 131 4.83 -14.31 -14.01
CA MET A 131 4.76 -13.36 -12.89
C MET A 131 4.95 -11.91 -13.36
N SER A 132 5.89 -11.67 -14.28
CA SER A 132 6.11 -10.34 -14.86
C SER A 132 4.88 -9.81 -15.58
N ILE A 133 4.18 -10.64 -16.36
CA ILE A 133 2.95 -10.25 -17.05
C ILE A 133 1.86 -9.89 -16.05
N VAL A 134 1.66 -10.69 -15.00
CA VAL A 134 0.65 -10.43 -13.97
C VAL A 134 0.94 -9.13 -13.22
N VAL A 135 2.20 -8.90 -12.84
CA VAL A 135 2.61 -7.63 -12.19
C VAL A 135 2.45 -6.44 -13.14
N MET A 136 2.70 -6.62 -14.44
CA MET A 136 2.51 -5.58 -15.44
C MET A 136 1.02 -5.20 -15.55
N ILE A 137 0.12 -6.17 -15.60
CA ILE A 137 -1.34 -5.93 -15.65
C ILE A 137 -1.82 -5.22 -14.38
N ALA A 138 -1.35 -5.64 -13.20
CA ALA A 138 -1.65 -4.93 -11.95
C ALA A 138 -1.14 -3.48 -11.97
N SER A 139 0.05 -3.24 -12.56
CA SER A 139 0.60 -1.88 -12.70
C SER A 139 -0.23 -0.99 -13.63
N VAL A 140 -0.84 -1.57 -14.67
CA VAL A 140 -1.81 -0.85 -15.53
C VAL A 140 -3.06 -0.48 -14.71
N GLY A 141 -3.52 -1.36 -13.81
CA GLY A 141 -4.61 -1.04 -12.88
C GLY A 141 -4.27 0.17 -11.99
N MET A 142 -3.07 0.20 -11.42
CA MET A 142 -2.60 1.36 -10.64
C MET A 142 -2.52 2.65 -11.46
N LEU A 143 -2.15 2.55 -12.74
CA LEU A 143 -2.08 3.69 -13.66
C LEU A 143 -3.48 4.24 -13.97
N LEU A 144 -4.42 3.36 -14.23
CA LEU A 144 -5.79 3.75 -14.62
C LEU A 144 -6.64 4.20 -13.44
N GLY A 145 -6.32 3.77 -12.21
CA GLY A 145 -7.14 4.05 -11.02
C GLY A 145 -7.45 5.53 -10.82
N PRO A 146 -6.46 6.43 -10.70
CA PRO A 146 -6.72 7.86 -10.48
C PRO A 146 -7.50 8.50 -11.63
N LEU A 147 -7.20 8.14 -12.88
CA LEU A 147 -7.90 8.63 -14.06
C LEU A 147 -9.37 8.20 -14.07
N LEU A 148 -9.61 6.90 -13.88
CA LEU A 148 -10.97 6.36 -13.82
C LEU A 148 -11.74 6.92 -12.62
N GLY A 149 -11.09 7.05 -11.46
CA GLY A 149 -11.67 7.66 -10.28
C GLY A 149 -12.10 9.09 -10.53
N GLY A 150 -11.26 9.90 -11.16
CA GLY A 150 -11.57 11.27 -11.54
C GLY A 150 -12.73 11.36 -12.55
N ILE A 151 -12.73 10.54 -13.59
CA ILE A 151 -13.80 10.51 -14.60
C ILE A 151 -15.12 10.06 -13.96
N ILE A 152 -15.11 8.95 -13.22
CA ILE A 152 -16.32 8.40 -12.58
C ILE A 152 -16.92 9.39 -11.59
N THR A 153 -16.12 10.01 -10.74
CA THR A 153 -16.63 10.97 -9.76
C THR A 153 -17.06 12.30 -10.36
N ASN A 154 -16.56 12.66 -11.53
CA ASN A 154 -16.94 13.89 -12.22
C ASN A 154 -18.28 13.74 -12.99
N TYR A 155 -18.51 12.60 -13.64
CA TYR A 155 -19.69 12.40 -14.51
C TYR A 155 -20.76 11.50 -13.92
N PHE A 156 -20.42 10.71 -12.90
CA PHE A 156 -21.32 9.77 -12.23
C PHE A 156 -21.25 9.97 -10.71
N SER A 157 -21.90 9.11 -9.96
CA SER A 157 -21.74 9.07 -8.50
C SER A 157 -20.41 8.42 -8.11
N TRP A 158 -19.78 8.92 -7.05
CA TRP A 158 -18.57 8.31 -6.44
C TRP A 158 -18.77 6.82 -6.11
N ARG A 159 -20.01 6.38 -5.88
CA ARG A 159 -20.35 5.00 -5.58
C ARG A 159 -19.90 4.02 -6.67
N TRP A 160 -19.87 4.47 -7.92
CA TRP A 160 -19.44 3.66 -9.06
C TRP A 160 -17.97 3.26 -9.01
N ILE A 161 -17.10 3.98 -8.23
CA ILE A 161 -15.69 3.57 -8.07
C ILE A 161 -15.59 2.20 -7.40
N PHE A 162 -16.57 1.83 -6.57
CA PHE A 162 -16.65 0.51 -5.96
C PHE A 162 -17.36 -0.51 -6.85
N TRP A 163 -18.43 -0.08 -7.51
CA TRP A 163 -19.23 -0.99 -8.34
C TRP A 163 -18.51 -1.44 -9.62
N VAL A 164 -17.50 -0.72 -10.10
CA VAL A 164 -16.65 -1.15 -11.22
C VAL A 164 -15.94 -2.48 -10.94
N ASN A 165 -15.71 -2.82 -9.67
CA ASN A 165 -15.12 -4.08 -9.27
C ASN A 165 -16.07 -5.29 -9.43
N ILE A 166 -17.40 -5.06 -9.43
CA ILE A 166 -18.40 -6.13 -9.40
C ILE A 166 -18.36 -6.99 -10.68
N PRO A 167 -18.43 -6.42 -11.90
CA PRO A 167 -18.40 -7.24 -13.10
C PRO A 167 -17.08 -8.02 -13.24
N VAL A 168 -15.94 -7.40 -12.88
CA VAL A 168 -14.63 -8.04 -12.92
C VAL A 168 -14.56 -9.20 -11.91
N GLY A 169 -15.06 -8.97 -10.69
CA GLY A 169 -15.11 -9.98 -9.63
C GLY A 169 -16.00 -11.18 -10.00
N ILE A 170 -17.19 -10.93 -10.54
CA ILE A 170 -18.10 -12.00 -10.98
C ILE A 170 -17.45 -12.85 -12.09
N ILE A 171 -16.87 -12.20 -13.10
CA ILE A 171 -16.16 -12.90 -14.19
C ILE A 171 -15.01 -13.74 -13.62
N ALA A 172 -14.20 -13.15 -12.73
CA ALA A 172 -13.07 -13.85 -12.10
C ALA A 172 -13.54 -15.06 -11.27
N ILE A 173 -14.64 -14.97 -10.52
CA ILE A 173 -15.23 -16.09 -9.76
C ILE A 173 -15.70 -17.19 -10.70
N LEU A 174 -16.49 -16.86 -11.72
CA LEU A 174 -17.03 -17.84 -12.68
C LEU A 174 -15.92 -18.57 -13.43
N LEU A 175 -14.94 -17.84 -13.92
CA LEU A 175 -13.78 -18.42 -14.59
C LEU A 175 -12.92 -19.27 -13.64
N SER A 176 -12.72 -18.81 -12.40
CA SER A 176 -11.99 -19.55 -11.37
C SER A 176 -12.68 -20.88 -11.04
N HIS A 177 -13.99 -20.85 -10.88
CA HIS A 177 -14.78 -22.04 -10.59
C HIS A 177 -14.66 -23.10 -11.70
N LYS A 178 -14.76 -22.68 -12.97
CA LYS A 178 -14.74 -23.59 -14.12
C LYS A 178 -13.33 -24.05 -14.53
N LEU A 179 -12.32 -23.18 -14.44
CA LEU A 179 -11.06 -23.37 -15.16
C LEU A 179 -9.83 -23.55 -14.25
N LEU A 180 -9.90 -23.13 -12.98
CA LEU A 180 -8.78 -23.38 -12.06
C LEU A 180 -8.72 -24.85 -11.65
N PRO A 181 -7.53 -25.47 -11.67
CA PRO A 181 -7.35 -26.83 -11.20
C PRO A 181 -7.60 -26.91 -9.69
N THR A 182 -8.19 -28.01 -9.24
CA THR A 182 -8.32 -28.32 -7.83
C THR A 182 -6.99 -28.84 -7.32
N ILE A 183 -6.28 -28.02 -6.54
CA ILE A 183 -5.04 -28.39 -5.88
C ILE A 183 -5.41 -28.87 -4.48
N GLN A 184 -4.98 -30.10 -4.14
CA GLN A 184 -5.30 -30.72 -2.85
C GLN A 184 -4.75 -29.87 -1.68
N PRO A 185 -5.53 -29.72 -0.60
CA PRO A 185 -5.05 -29.12 0.64
C PRO A 185 -3.82 -29.86 1.15
N ARG A 186 -2.97 -29.13 1.87
CA ARG A 186 -1.78 -29.71 2.52
C ARG A 186 -2.02 -29.86 4.02
N THR A 187 -1.37 -30.82 4.63
CA THR A 187 -1.25 -30.84 6.08
C THR A 187 -0.34 -29.68 6.52
N VAL A 188 -0.89 -28.78 7.29
CA VAL A 188 -0.17 -27.62 7.81
C VAL A 188 -0.15 -27.65 9.33
N PRO A 189 0.92 -27.14 9.98
CA PRO A 189 0.94 -27.01 11.43
C PRO A 189 -0.21 -26.12 11.92
N PRO A 190 -0.65 -26.25 13.18
CA PRO A 190 -1.71 -25.43 13.72
C PRO A 190 -1.34 -23.95 13.66
N LEU A 191 -2.33 -23.09 13.34
CA LEU A 191 -2.14 -21.64 13.30
C LEU A 191 -1.79 -21.14 14.71
N ASP A 192 -0.82 -20.26 14.78
CA ASP A 192 -0.48 -19.51 16.00
C ASP A 192 -1.56 -18.43 16.26
N LYS A 193 -2.69 -18.88 16.83
CA LYS A 193 -3.85 -18.03 17.11
C LYS A 193 -3.51 -16.89 18.07
N LEU A 194 -2.73 -17.18 19.12
CA LEU A 194 -2.34 -16.17 20.10
C LEU A 194 -1.45 -15.12 19.47
N GLY A 195 -0.44 -15.54 18.69
CA GLY A 195 0.41 -14.63 17.94
C GLY A 195 -0.39 -13.79 16.95
N PHE A 196 -1.39 -14.36 16.27
CA PHE A 196 -2.26 -13.62 15.36
C PHE A 196 -3.07 -12.54 16.07
N ILE A 197 -3.67 -12.86 17.23
CA ILE A 197 -4.45 -11.88 17.98
C ILE A 197 -3.54 -10.77 18.53
N MET A 198 -2.39 -11.12 19.13
CA MET A 198 -1.45 -10.13 19.68
C MET A 198 -0.91 -9.19 18.58
N PHE A 199 -0.53 -9.75 17.43
CA PHE A 199 -0.03 -8.99 16.30
C PHE A 199 -1.12 -8.11 15.69
N GLY A 200 -2.28 -8.69 15.35
CA GLY A 200 -3.39 -7.99 14.72
C GLY A 200 -3.98 -6.90 15.61
N ALA A 201 -4.24 -7.19 16.87
CA ALA A 201 -4.73 -6.20 17.84
C ALA A 201 -3.68 -5.11 18.11
N GLY A 202 -2.39 -5.48 18.21
CA GLY A 202 -1.30 -4.53 18.34
C GLY A 202 -1.26 -3.53 17.19
N LEU A 203 -1.36 -4.00 15.94
CA LEU A 203 -1.41 -3.12 14.77
C LEU A 203 -2.68 -2.26 14.73
N ALA A 204 -3.84 -2.85 15.07
CA ALA A 204 -5.11 -2.13 15.10
C ALA A 204 -5.08 -0.99 16.13
N PHE A 205 -4.61 -1.25 17.35
CA PHE A 205 -4.50 -0.22 18.38
C PHE A 205 -3.44 0.83 18.04
N LEU A 206 -2.31 0.46 17.41
CA LEU A 206 -1.32 1.45 16.96
C LEU A 206 -1.94 2.42 15.94
N THR A 207 -2.64 1.87 14.96
CA THR A 207 -3.27 2.67 13.91
C THR A 207 -4.39 3.54 14.47
N LEU A 208 -5.21 2.99 15.36
CA LEU A 208 -6.28 3.74 16.05
C LEU A 208 -5.69 4.89 16.87
N GLY A 209 -4.68 4.62 17.72
CA GLY A 209 -4.03 5.63 18.52
C GLY A 209 -3.43 6.76 17.70
N LEU A 210 -2.74 6.43 16.59
CA LEU A 210 -2.21 7.44 15.66
C LEU A 210 -3.32 8.24 14.97
N SER A 211 -4.45 7.63 14.62
CA SER A 211 -5.57 8.32 14.00
C SER A 211 -6.24 9.29 14.96
N LEU A 212 -6.37 8.92 16.23
CA LEU A 212 -6.98 9.77 17.26
C LEU A 212 -6.17 11.04 17.53
N PHE A 213 -4.84 11.02 17.39
CA PHE A 213 -4.03 12.23 17.49
C PHE A 213 -4.38 13.30 16.44
N SER A 214 -4.96 12.90 15.32
CA SER A 214 -5.38 13.85 14.28
C SER A 214 -6.79 14.42 14.51
N GLU A 215 -7.50 13.97 15.54
CA GLU A 215 -8.80 14.47 15.93
C GLU A 215 -8.65 15.58 16.98
N THR A 216 -9.13 16.77 16.67
CA THR A 216 -9.00 17.97 17.53
C THR A 216 -9.72 17.85 18.87
N LYS A 217 -10.66 16.90 19.01
CA LYS A 217 -11.45 16.69 20.24
C LYS A 217 -11.01 15.47 21.03
N ALA A 218 -10.06 14.67 20.53
CA ALA A 218 -9.61 13.48 21.26
C ALA A 218 -8.71 13.87 22.43
N ASP A 219 -8.95 13.25 23.58
CA ASP A 219 -8.07 13.37 24.73
C ASP A 219 -6.71 12.70 24.41
N ILE A 220 -5.63 13.47 24.48
CA ILE A 220 -4.26 13.00 24.26
C ILE A 220 -3.94 11.81 25.17
N SER A 221 -4.42 11.83 26.41
CA SER A 221 -4.23 10.74 27.39
C SER A 221 -4.81 9.42 26.88
N TYR A 222 -5.99 9.46 26.25
CA TYR A 222 -6.62 8.28 25.67
C TYR A 222 -5.82 7.73 24.48
N SER A 223 -5.38 8.60 23.58
CA SER A 223 -4.55 8.22 22.41
C SER A 223 -3.22 7.59 22.86
N VAL A 224 -2.55 8.18 23.85
CA VAL A 224 -1.30 7.64 24.44
C VAL A 224 -1.54 6.28 25.07
N SER A 225 -2.62 6.11 25.83
CA SER A 225 -2.96 4.83 26.48
C SER A 225 -3.16 3.70 25.48
N ILE A 226 -3.84 3.98 24.36
CA ILE A 226 -4.02 3.01 23.26
C ILE A 226 -2.69 2.65 22.61
N ILE A 227 -1.80 3.62 22.37
CA ILE A 227 -0.47 3.36 21.80
C ILE A 227 0.39 2.54 22.78
N LEU A 228 0.33 2.80 24.08
CA LEU A 228 1.05 2.00 25.08
C LEU A 228 0.52 0.56 25.11
N LEU A 229 -0.79 0.35 25.03
CA LEU A 229 -1.38 -0.98 24.92
C LEU A 229 -0.92 -1.69 23.65
N SER A 230 -0.90 -0.99 22.51
CA SER A 230 -0.34 -1.51 21.26
C SER A 230 1.12 -1.95 21.41
N ALA A 231 1.95 -1.08 21.98
CA ALA A 231 3.37 -1.39 22.21
C ALA A 231 3.53 -2.65 23.09
N LEU A 232 2.73 -2.79 24.12
CA LEU A 232 2.74 -3.95 25.03
C LEU A 232 2.38 -5.23 24.27
N LEU A 233 1.35 -5.21 23.42
CA LEU A 233 0.95 -6.35 22.59
C LEU A 233 2.02 -6.72 21.56
N LEU A 234 2.63 -5.74 20.88
CA LEU A 234 3.67 -5.99 19.87
C LEU A 234 4.98 -6.48 20.51
N ILE A 235 5.37 -5.96 21.66
CA ILE A 235 6.52 -6.46 22.45
C ILE A 235 6.25 -7.89 22.93
N GLY A 236 5.04 -8.14 23.46
CA GLY A 236 4.60 -9.48 23.83
C GLY A 236 4.65 -10.45 22.66
N TYR A 237 4.18 -10.01 21.48
CA TYR A 237 4.27 -10.80 20.26
C TYR A 237 5.73 -11.13 19.87
N THR A 238 6.66 -10.18 19.98
CA THR A 238 8.07 -10.44 19.63
C THR A 238 8.68 -11.52 20.54
N LYS A 239 8.36 -11.52 21.84
CA LYS A 239 8.79 -12.56 22.79
C LYS A 239 8.14 -13.91 22.46
N HIS A 240 6.84 -13.91 22.16
CA HIS A 240 6.10 -15.11 21.78
C HIS A 240 6.64 -15.74 20.51
N SER A 241 6.85 -14.94 19.46
CA SER A 241 7.35 -15.39 18.15
C SER A 241 8.74 -16.05 18.22
N ARG A 242 9.64 -15.57 19.11
CA ARG A 242 10.98 -16.15 19.28
C ARG A 242 10.95 -17.57 19.82
N ASN A 243 9.94 -17.90 20.62
CA ASN A 243 9.79 -19.19 21.28
C ASN A 243 8.90 -20.17 20.51
N LYS A 244 8.33 -19.73 19.37
CA LYS A 244 7.41 -20.53 18.57
C LYS A 244 8.11 -21.14 17.36
N SER A 245 7.91 -22.44 17.11
CA SER A 245 8.47 -23.13 15.95
C SER A 245 7.92 -22.61 14.60
N ASN A 246 6.62 -22.29 14.57
CA ASN A 246 5.93 -21.78 13.37
C ASN A 246 5.18 -20.47 13.71
N PRO A 247 5.89 -19.36 13.93
CA PRO A 247 5.23 -18.08 14.18
C PRO A 247 4.62 -17.53 12.88
N ILE A 248 3.59 -16.68 13.00
CA ILE A 248 2.98 -16.02 11.85
C ILE A 248 3.99 -15.12 11.15
N ILE A 249 4.78 -14.37 11.93
CA ILE A 249 5.87 -13.51 11.48
C ILE A 249 7.15 -13.95 12.21
N LYS A 250 8.15 -14.37 11.43
CA LYS A 250 9.46 -14.77 11.96
C LYS A 250 10.33 -13.55 12.23
N VAL A 251 10.16 -12.96 13.42
CA VAL A 251 10.86 -11.72 13.82
C VAL A 251 12.38 -11.87 13.81
N THR A 252 12.90 -13.11 13.95
CA THR A 252 14.35 -13.39 13.90
C THR A 252 15.01 -13.01 12.59
N LEU A 253 14.25 -12.90 11.47
CA LEU A 253 14.77 -12.42 10.20
C LEU A 253 15.27 -10.96 10.27
N LEU A 254 14.78 -10.17 11.21
CA LEU A 254 15.29 -8.81 11.47
C LEU A 254 16.71 -8.80 12.01
N ASN A 255 17.29 -9.93 12.42
CA ASN A 255 18.70 -10.04 12.77
C ASN A 255 19.61 -9.96 11.53
N ILE A 256 19.08 -10.30 10.34
CA ILE A 256 19.78 -10.13 9.07
C ILE A 256 19.84 -8.64 8.74
N ARG A 257 21.05 -8.08 8.67
CA ARG A 257 21.28 -6.64 8.56
C ARG A 257 20.62 -6.01 7.34
N THR A 258 20.81 -6.60 6.15
CA THR A 258 20.23 -6.11 4.89
C THR A 258 18.70 -6.14 4.94
N PHE A 259 18.12 -7.21 5.45
CA PHE A 259 16.67 -7.34 5.63
C PHE A 259 16.13 -6.30 6.61
N ARG A 260 16.78 -6.13 7.78
CA ARG A 260 16.39 -5.12 8.76
C ARG A 260 16.42 -3.70 8.19
N ILE A 261 17.50 -3.34 7.46
CA ILE A 261 17.61 -2.02 6.83
C ILE A 261 16.53 -1.84 5.77
N ALA A 262 16.23 -2.85 4.96
CA ALA A 262 15.17 -2.79 3.97
C ALA A 262 13.78 -2.66 4.60
N VAL A 263 13.48 -3.39 5.67
CA VAL A 263 12.22 -3.31 6.41
C VAL A 263 12.04 -1.93 7.05
N LEU A 264 13.04 -1.46 7.80
CA LEU A 264 13.01 -0.14 8.44
C LEU A 264 13.01 0.98 7.40
N GLY A 265 13.76 0.83 6.32
CA GLY A 265 13.75 1.76 5.19
C GLY A 265 12.37 1.87 4.57
N ASN A 266 11.68 0.75 4.28
CA ASN A 266 10.30 0.76 3.80
C ASN A 266 9.34 1.43 4.79
N LEU A 267 9.49 1.12 6.09
CA LEU A 267 8.65 1.73 7.13
C LEU A 267 8.85 3.25 7.15
N LEU A 268 10.06 3.72 7.35
CA LEU A 268 10.34 5.14 7.57
C LEU A 268 10.11 5.99 6.32
N THR A 269 10.51 5.52 5.13
CA THR A 269 10.29 6.27 3.90
C THR A 269 8.81 6.37 3.54
N ARG A 270 8.02 5.30 3.73
CA ARG A 270 6.58 5.36 3.45
C ARG A 270 5.80 6.19 4.47
N LEU A 271 6.30 6.35 5.69
CA LEU A 271 5.73 7.31 6.65
C LEU A 271 5.74 8.73 6.08
N SER A 272 6.75 9.10 5.32
CA SER A 272 6.88 10.46 4.78
C SER A 272 6.10 10.65 3.48
N PHE A 273 6.11 9.69 2.55
CA PHE A 273 5.48 9.92 1.25
C PHE A 273 4.29 8.98 0.94
N GLY A 274 3.97 8.05 1.83
CA GLY A 274 2.82 7.17 1.68
C GLY A 274 1.47 7.87 1.69
N GLY A 275 1.38 9.07 2.28
CA GLY A 275 0.17 9.88 2.30
C GLY A 275 -0.01 10.83 1.12
N ILE A 276 0.97 10.95 0.22
CA ILE A 276 0.88 11.86 -0.94
C ILE A 276 -0.32 11.55 -1.85
N PRO A 277 -0.66 10.28 -2.14
CA PRO A 277 -1.87 9.97 -2.90
C PRO A 277 -3.18 10.44 -2.24
N PHE A 278 -3.17 10.64 -0.92
CA PHE A 278 -4.28 11.23 -0.17
C PHE A 278 -4.25 12.77 -0.22
N LEU A 279 -3.07 13.38 -0.06
CA LEU A 279 -2.91 14.85 0.02
C LEU A 279 -3.12 15.56 -1.31
N LEU A 280 -2.61 15.01 -2.43
CA LEU A 280 -2.68 15.68 -3.72
C LEU A 280 -4.12 15.90 -4.21
N PRO A 281 -5.05 14.93 -4.13
CA PRO A 281 -6.46 15.18 -4.48
C PRO A 281 -7.12 16.26 -3.61
N LEU A 282 -6.79 16.31 -2.32
CA LEU A 282 -7.29 17.38 -1.42
C LEU A 282 -6.77 18.75 -1.85
N LEU A 283 -5.47 18.86 -2.16
CA LEU A 283 -4.88 20.08 -2.69
C LEU A 283 -5.55 20.48 -4.00
N PHE A 284 -5.68 19.57 -4.96
CA PHE A 284 -6.18 19.88 -6.30
C PHE A 284 -7.67 20.24 -6.29
N GLN A 285 -8.50 19.51 -5.56
CA GLN A 285 -9.95 19.69 -5.63
C GLN A 285 -10.49 20.71 -4.62
N ILE A 286 -9.89 20.82 -3.41
CA ILE A 286 -10.40 21.72 -2.37
C ILE A 286 -9.71 23.09 -2.45
N ILE A 287 -8.40 23.12 -2.72
CA ILE A 287 -7.62 24.36 -2.67
C ILE A 287 -7.50 25.01 -4.05
N LEU A 288 -7.21 24.20 -5.08
CA LEU A 288 -7.08 24.72 -6.45
C LEU A 288 -8.42 24.67 -7.21
N GLU A 289 -9.48 24.12 -6.60
CA GLU A 289 -10.83 24.03 -7.15
C GLU A 289 -10.89 23.30 -8.50
N TYR A 290 -9.93 22.39 -8.73
CA TYR A 290 -9.92 21.57 -9.95
C TYR A 290 -11.02 20.52 -9.92
N SER A 291 -11.58 20.21 -11.09
CA SER A 291 -12.53 19.11 -11.20
C SER A 291 -11.89 17.76 -10.81
N PRO A 292 -12.69 16.80 -10.32
CA PRO A 292 -12.19 15.44 -10.03
C PRO A 292 -11.49 14.80 -11.23
N GLN A 293 -11.97 15.05 -12.45
CA GLN A 293 -11.37 14.57 -13.68
C GLN A 293 -9.95 15.14 -13.89
N LEU A 294 -9.76 16.46 -13.72
CA LEU A 294 -8.44 17.10 -13.86
C LEU A 294 -7.50 16.61 -12.76
N SER A 295 -8.01 16.48 -11.53
CA SER A 295 -7.24 15.90 -10.41
C SER A 295 -6.75 14.49 -10.71
N GLY A 296 -7.61 13.62 -11.24
CA GLY A 296 -7.24 12.27 -11.67
C GLY A 296 -6.21 12.26 -12.80
N LEU A 297 -6.37 13.16 -13.77
CA LEU A 297 -5.43 13.33 -14.88
C LEU A 297 -4.04 13.76 -14.38
N LEU A 298 -3.97 14.67 -13.40
CA LEU A 298 -2.72 15.15 -12.81
C LEU A 298 -2.02 14.11 -11.90
N LEU A 299 -2.73 13.10 -11.45
CA LEU A 299 -2.14 11.96 -10.71
C LEU A 299 -1.65 10.85 -11.65
N THR A 300 -2.16 10.78 -12.88
CA THR A 300 -1.73 9.77 -13.86
C THR A 300 -0.23 9.79 -14.15
N PRO A 301 0.46 10.94 -14.25
CA PRO A 301 1.91 10.98 -14.44
C PRO A 301 2.71 10.33 -13.31
N VAL A 302 2.20 10.28 -12.06
CA VAL A 302 2.83 9.50 -10.98
C VAL A 302 3.00 8.04 -11.42
N ALA A 303 1.91 7.43 -11.89
CA ALA A 303 1.92 6.03 -12.31
C ALA A 303 2.74 5.80 -13.59
N LEU A 304 2.81 6.78 -14.50
CA LEU A 304 3.72 6.75 -15.65
C LEU A 304 5.19 6.72 -15.19
N GLY A 305 5.56 7.55 -14.20
CA GLY A 305 6.89 7.53 -13.61
C GLY A 305 7.23 6.18 -12.98
N VAL A 306 6.28 5.59 -12.24
CA VAL A 306 6.41 4.23 -11.66
C VAL A 306 6.61 3.17 -12.75
N PHE A 307 5.92 3.28 -13.86
CA PHE A 307 6.01 2.32 -14.97
C PHE A 307 7.35 2.44 -15.70
N LEU A 308 7.77 3.66 -16.04
CA LEU A 308 8.98 3.92 -16.81
C LEU A 308 10.28 3.64 -16.05
N VAL A 309 10.27 3.71 -14.71
CA VAL A 309 11.47 3.39 -13.93
C VAL A 309 11.82 1.90 -13.92
N LYS A 310 10.84 1.01 -14.12
CA LYS A 310 11.05 -0.45 -14.02
C LYS A 310 12.18 -0.98 -14.91
N PRO A 311 12.19 -0.70 -16.23
CA PRO A 311 13.27 -1.15 -17.10
C PRO A 311 14.61 -0.47 -16.80
N LEU A 312 14.58 0.75 -16.25
CA LEU A 312 15.78 1.54 -15.95
C LEU A 312 16.41 1.18 -14.60
N SER A 313 15.62 0.69 -13.67
CA SER A 313 16.02 0.46 -12.27
C SER A 313 17.22 -0.47 -12.14
N PHE A 314 17.29 -1.55 -12.93
CA PHE A 314 18.42 -2.49 -12.90
C PHE A 314 19.73 -1.83 -13.38
N SER A 315 19.69 -1.06 -14.47
CA SER A 315 20.84 -0.34 -15.00
C SER A 315 21.35 0.73 -14.03
N ILE A 316 20.43 1.43 -13.36
CA ILE A 316 20.78 2.45 -12.36
C ILE A 316 21.38 1.78 -11.12
N LEU A 317 20.78 0.68 -10.64
CA LEU A 317 21.30 -0.11 -9.51
C LEU A 317 22.68 -0.67 -9.80
N ARG A 318 22.92 -1.19 -11.01
CA ARG A 318 24.23 -1.72 -11.43
C ARG A 318 25.33 -0.64 -11.42
N LYS A 319 24.98 0.60 -11.83
CA LYS A 319 25.95 1.72 -11.88
C LYS A 319 26.24 2.31 -10.50
N LEU A 320 25.23 2.49 -9.64
CA LEU A 320 25.37 3.22 -8.38
C LEU A 320 25.55 2.30 -7.16
N GLY A 321 25.09 1.06 -7.23
CA GLY A 321 24.94 0.17 -6.08
C GLY A 321 23.83 0.62 -5.13
N TYR A 322 23.41 -0.27 -4.23
CA TYR A 322 22.25 -0.03 -3.34
C TYR A 322 22.46 1.16 -2.41
N LYS A 323 23.61 1.26 -1.74
CA LYS A 323 23.86 2.33 -0.76
C LYS A 323 23.77 3.73 -1.39
N LYS A 324 24.54 3.97 -2.46
CA LYS A 324 24.55 5.28 -3.12
C LYS A 324 23.20 5.62 -3.73
N LEU A 325 22.55 4.63 -4.38
CA LEU A 325 21.23 4.82 -4.96
C LEU A 325 20.21 5.25 -3.91
N LEU A 326 20.07 4.49 -2.81
CA LEU A 326 19.03 4.77 -1.82
C LEU A 326 19.23 6.10 -1.12
N ILE A 327 20.49 6.48 -0.81
CA ILE A 327 20.80 7.78 -0.20
C ILE A 327 20.50 8.92 -1.18
N LEU A 328 21.05 8.87 -2.40
CA LEU A 328 20.86 9.93 -3.40
C LEU A 328 19.37 10.08 -3.75
N ASN A 329 18.70 8.96 -3.98
CA ASN A 329 17.29 8.99 -4.35
C ASN A 329 16.38 9.49 -3.22
N THR A 330 16.72 9.24 -1.94
CA THR A 330 16.01 9.86 -0.80
C THR A 330 16.06 11.39 -0.86
N VAL A 331 17.21 11.95 -1.24
CA VAL A 331 17.35 13.41 -1.43
C VAL A 331 16.47 13.89 -2.59
N LEU A 332 16.45 13.15 -3.72
CA LEU A 332 15.60 13.51 -4.88
C LEU A 332 14.10 13.43 -4.54
N VAL A 333 13.67 12.43 -3.76
CA VAL A 333 12.29 12.34 -3.27
C VAL A 333 11.97 13.54 -2.37
N CYS A 334 12.87 13.92 -1.46
CA CYS A 334 12.69 15.10 -0.61
C CYS A 334 12.49 16.37 -1.44
N PHE A 335 13.34 16.61 -2.44
CA PHE A 335 13.18 17.75 -3.33
C PHE A 335 11.86 17.72 -4.11
N SER A 336 11.40 16.53 -4.53
CA SER A 336 10.09 16.38 -5.18
C SER A 336 8.95 16.77 -4.23
N LEU A 337 9.03 16.42 -2.93
CA LEU A 337 8.04 16.81 -1.93
C LEU A 337 8.07 18.33 -1.68
N TRP A 338 9.25 18.92 -1.57
CA TRP A 338 9.38 20.38 -1.42
C TRP A 338 8.90 21.14 -2.65
N SER A 339 9.07 20.56 -3.84
CA SER A 339 8.52 21.16 -5.07
C SER A 339 6.98 21.20 -5.06
N PHE A 340 6.30 20.26 -4.41
CA PHE A 340 4.85 20.37 -4.21
C PHE A 340 4.46 21.56 -3.33
N ALA A 341 5.34 22.03 -2.45
CA ALA A 341 5.11 23.25 -1.67
C ALA A 341 5.20 24.55 -2.50
N THR A 342 5.53 24.49 -3.78
CA THR A 342 5.47 25.65 -4.68
C THR A 342 4.15 25.78 -5.43
N ILE A 343 3.27 24.78 -5.33
CA ILE A 343 2.00 24.74 -6.05
C ILE A 343 1.01 25.74 -5.41
N ASN A 344 0.45 26.60 -6.26
CA ASN A 344 -0.58 27.58 -5.90
C ASN A 344 -1.61 27.71 -7.05
N GLN A 345 -2.61 28.56 -6.90
CA GLN A 345 -3.67 28.75 -7.90
C GLN A 345 -3.18 29.24 -9.27
N SER A 346 -2.02 29.92 -9.34
CA SER A 346 -1.43 30.38 -10.61
C SER A 346 -0.49 29.38 -11.25
N THR A 347 -0.27 28.20 -10.62
CA THR A 347 0.68 27.21 -11.10
C THR A 347 0.15 26.50 -12.35
N SER A 348 0.98 26.41 -13.40
CA SER A 348 0.64 25.73 -14.64
C SER A 348 0.34 24.25 -14.41
N VAL A 349 -0.73 23.75 -15.02
CA VAL A 349 -1.12 22.33 -15.04
C VAL A 349 0.01 21.42 -15.55
N ILE A 350 0.76 21.89 -16.57
CA ILE A 350 1.91 21.16 -17.13
C ILE A 350 3.01 21.01 -16.07
N TYR A 351 3.31 22.07 -15.32
CA TYR A 351 4.32 22.02 -14.26
C TYR A 351 3.93 21.00 -13.17
N ILE A 352 2.67 20.99 -12.75
CA ILE A 352 2.14 20.01 -11.80
C ILE A 352 2.30 18.58 -12.36
N GLY A 353 1.99 18.37 -13.64
CA GLY A 353 2.17 17.07 -14.32
C GLY A 353 3.63 16.61 -14.34
N VAL A 354 4.58 17.50 -14.55
CA VAL A 354 6.02 17.19 -14.49
C VAL A 354 6.44 16.83 -13.06
N LEU A 355 5.99 17.59 -12.05
CA LEU A 355 6.30 17.30 -10.65
C LEU A 355 5.76 15.93 -10.20
N THR A 356 4.51 15.62 -10.55
CA THR A 356 3.90 14.34 -10.21
C THR A 356 4.58 13.16 -10.92
N PHE A 357 5.03 13.35 -12.16
CA PHE A 357 5.84 12.36 -12.89
C PHE A 357 7.19 12.11 -12.20
N LEU A 358 7.94 13.16 -11.88
CA LEU A 358 9.24 13.03 -11.21
C LEU A 358 9.10 12.37 -9.84
N TYR A 359 8.09 12.76 -9.07
CA TYR A 359 7.76 12.12 -7.82
C TYR A 359 7.52 10.61 -7.99
N GLY A 360 6.67 10.22 -8.94
CA GLY A 360 6.39 8.82 -9.25
C GLY A 360 7.64 8.03 -9.66
N PHE A 361 8.50 8.64 -10.46
CA PHE A 361 9.76 8.04 -10.90
C PHE A 361 10.70 7.77 -9.72
N PHE A 362 10.97 8.78 -8.88
CA PHE A 362 11.89 8.65 -7.75
C PHE A 362 11.35 7.71 -6.67
N ILE A 363 10.05 7.77 -6.37
CA ILE A 363 9.45 6.89 -5.36
C ILE A 363 9.49 5.41 -5.79
N ALA A 364 9.25 5.13 -7.07
CA ALA A 364 9.32 3.77 -7.58
C ALA A 364 10.75 3.23 -7.60
N LEU A 365 11.73 4.08 -7.88
CA LEU A 365 13.15 3.72 -7.81
C LEU A 365 13.56 3.39 -6.36
N GLN A 366 13.07 4.18 -5.39
CA GLN A 366 13.27 3.93 -3.97
C GLN A 366 12.69 2.58 -3.54
N TYR A 367 11.43 2.32 -3.92
CA TYR A 367 10.77 1.06 -3.60
C TYR A 367 11.47 -0.15 -4.24
N THR A 368 11.90 -0.04 -5.50
CA THR A 368 12.59 -1.12 -6.19
C THR A 368 13.90 -1.47 -5.48
N GLY A 369 14.71 -0.46 -5.12
CA GLY A 369 15.95 -0.66 -4.40
C GLY A 369 15.74 -1.32 -3.03
N MET A 370 14.79 -0.83 -2.22
CA MET A 370 14.51 -1.39 -0.90
C MET A 370 13.95 -2.81 -0.98
N ASN A 371 13.00 -3.05 -1.91
CA ASN A 371 12.34 -4.34 -2.03
C ASN A 371 13.29 -5.43 -2.53
N SER A 372 14.19 -5.13 -3.47
CA SER A 372 15.19 -6.10 -3.93
C SER A 372 16.25 -6.37 -2.85
N LEU A 373 16.73 -5.34 -2.16
CA LEU A 373 17.70 -5.49 -1.08
C LEU A 373 17.21 -6.39 0.06
N ALA A 374 15.91 -6.38 0.33
CA ALA A 374 15.32 -7.21 1.37
C ALA A 374 15.62 -8.70 1.19
N TYR A 375 15.76 -9.17 -0.03
CA TYR A 375 15.95 -10.60 -0.32
C TYR A 375 17.43 -10.99 -0.54
N ALA A 376 18.38 -10.05 -0.44
CA ALA A 376 19.78 -10.27 -0.77
C ALA A 376 20.45 -11.41 0.04
N ASN A 377 20.10 -11.53 1.32
CA ASN A 377 20.72 -12.49 2.23
C ASN A 377 19.70 -13.39 2.93
N ILE A 378 18.57 -13.67 2.27
CA ILE A 378 17.50 -14.54 2.81
C ILE A 378 17.64 -15.95 2.24
N ASP A 379 17.68 -16.94 3.10
CA ASP A 379 17.68 -18.35 2.72
C ASP A 379 16.36 -18.75 2.05
N ASP A 380 16.41 -19.67 1.09
CA ASP A 380 15.23 -20.16 0.35
C ASP A 380 14.11 -20.65 1.27
N ASN A 381 14.44 -21.31 2.39
CA ASN A 381 13.48 -21.79 3.37
C ASN A 381 12.72 -20.65 4.09
N ASP A 382 13.31 -19.47 4.21
CA ASP A 382 12.75 -18.31 4.89
C ASP A 382 12.13 -17.30 3.94
N MET A 383 12.23 -17.50 2.63
CA MET A 383 11.74 -16.60 1.60
C MET A 383 10.25 -16.27 1.74
N SER A 384 9.44 -17.27 2.13
CA SER A 384 7.99 -17.07 2.35
C SER A 384 7.72 -16.14 3.53
N TYR A 385 8.44 -16.30 4.64
CA TYR A 385 8.34 -15.42 5.81
C TYR A 385 8.83 -14.01 5.48
N ALA A 386 9.95 -13.87 4.77
CA ALA A 386 10.49 -12.58 4.36
C ALA A 386 9.50 -11.82 3.46
N THR A 387 8.90 -12.51 2.47
CA THR A 387 7.90 -11.92 1.57
C THR A 387 6.65 -11.48 2.34
N SER A 388 6.19 -12.27 3.30
CA SER A 388 5.06 -11.94 4.15
C SER A 388 5.34 -10.70 5.00
N ILE A 389 6.52 -10.63 5.65
CA ILE A 389 6.95 -9.46 6.44
C ILE A 389 7.00 -8.22 5.56
N MET A 390 7.66 -8.31 4.40
CA MET A 390 7.77 -7.17 3.49
C MET A 390 6.40 -6.66 3.01
N SER A 391 5.50 -7.56 2.62
CA SER A 391 4.15 -7.18 2.18
C SER A 391 3.35 -6.53 3.32
N THR A 392 3.42 -7.09 4.54
CA THR A 392 2.78 -6.52 5.73
C THR A 392 3.32 -5.13 6.05
N VAL A 393 4.65 -4.98 6.08
CA VAL A 393 5.31 -3.69 6.36
C VAL A 393 4.96 -2.66 5.30
N GLN A 394 4.86 -3.04 4.03
CA GLN A 394 4.46 -2.12 2.97
C GLN A 394 3.05 -1.56 3.18
N GLN A 395 2.07 -2.41 3.48
CA GLN A 395 0.68 -1.97 3.72
C GLN A 395 0.55 -1.15 4.99
N LEU A 396 1.20 -1.60 6.06
CA LEU A 396 1.22 -0.90 7.34
C LEU A 396 1.86 0.49 7.22
N SER A 397 3.00 0.57 6.56
CA SER A 397 3.73 1.83 6.35
C SER A 397 2.94 2.81 5.49
N GLN A 398 2.22 2.31 4.47
CA GLN A 398 1.32 3.11 3.64
C GLN A 398 0.17 3.66 4.48
N SER A 399 -0.44 2.83 5.31
CA SER A 399 -1.49 3.23 6.27
C SER A 399 -1.01 4.32 7.22
N PHE A 400 0.17 4.15 7.81
CA PHE A 400 0.78 5.15 8.71
C PHE A 400 1.15 6.43 7.96
N GLY A 401 1.61 6.35 6.71
CA GLY A 401 1.88 7.52 5.88
C GLY A 401 0.63 8.38 5.67
N VAL A 402 -0.52 7.76 5.40
CA VAL A 402 -1.81 8.46 5.32
C VAL A 402 -2.16 9.10 6.67
N ALA A 403 -2.01 8.37 7.78
CA ALA A 403 -2.31 8.88 9.12
C ALA A 403 -1.44 10.07 9.50
N ILE A 404 -0.12 10.01 9.25
CA ILE A 404 0.84 11.09 9.53
C ILE A 404 0.54 12.30 8.65
N SER A 405 0.25 12.10 7.38
CA SER A 405 -0.10 13.20 6.47
C SER A 405 -1.36 13.92 6.93
N ALA A 406 -2.39 13.19 7.32
CA ALA A 406 -3.62 13.75 7.88
C ALA A 406 -3.38 14.47 9.21
N LEU A 407 -2.52 13.90 10.09
CA LEU A 407 -2.12 14.52 11.35
C LEU A 407 -1.42 15.86 11.12
N LEU A 408 -0.45 15.93 10.20
CA LEU A 408 0.25 17.18 9.87
C LEU A 408 -0.71 18.24 9.35
N VAL A 409 -1.61 17.87 8.43
CA VAL A 409 -2.65 18.80 7.93
C VAL A 409 -3.51 19.29 9.09
N SER A 410 -3.98 18.41 9.97
CA SER A 410 -4.80 18.78 11.14
C SER A 410 -4.04 19.72 12.08
N LEU A 411 -2.79 19.42 12.44
CA LEU A 411 -1.96 20.24 13.32
C LEU A 411 -1.72 21.65 12.73
N PHE A 412 -1.36 21.75 11.46
CA PHE A 412 -1.15 23.04 10.82
C PHE A 412 -2.47 23.80 10.62
N THR A 413 -3.59 23.10 10.45
CA THR A 413 -4.92 23.74 10.39
C THR A 413 -5.26 24.42 11.71
N VAL A 414 -5.05 23.74 12.83
CA VAL A 414 -5.27 24.30 14.18
C VAL A 414 -4.39 25.53 14.43
N GLN A 415 -3.13 25.49 13.97
CA GLN A 415 -2.18 26.60 14.20
C GLN A 415 -2.43 27.83 13.31
N ILE A 416 -2.94 27.64 12.09
CA ILE A 416 -3.02 28.72 11.09
C ILE A 416 -4.45 29.26 10.96
N SER A 417 -5.46 28.41 11.07
CA SER A 417 -6.86 28.76 10.80
C SER A 417 -7.72 28.71 12.07
N GLN A 418 -8.25 29.86 12.47
CA GLN A 418 -9.21 29.92 13.59
C GLN A 418 -10.54 29.21 13.31
N HIS A 419 -10.88 28.98 12.02
CA HIS A 419 -12.15 28.39 11.57
C HIS A 419 -11.98 27.00 10.94
N PHE A 420 -10.84 26.33 11.15
CA PHE A 420 -10.54 25.01 10.59
C PHE A 420 -10.67 24.91 9.05
N VAL A 421 -10.41 26.02 8.34
CA VAL A 421 -10.42 26.08 6.88
C VAL A 421 -9.06 25.65 6.33
N LEU A 422 -9.07 24.72 5.38
CA LEU A 422 -7.86 24.30 4.67
C LEU A 422 -7.36 25.45 3.77
N THR A 423 -6.06 25.71 3.78
CA THR A 423 -5.41 26.75 2.96
C THR A 423 -4.18 26.19 2.24
N VAL A 424 -3.75 26.85 1.17
CA VAL A 424 -2.51 26.49 0.44
C VAL A 424 -1.32 26.38 1.39
N LYS A 425 -1.19 27.32 2.35
CA LYS A 425 -0.09 27.36 3.31
C LYS A 425 0.00 26.12 4.19
N ILE A 426 -1.14 25.52 4.57
CA ILE A 426 -1.19 24.29 5.35
C ILE A 426 -0.58 23.14 4.55
N PHE A 427 -0.92 23.02 3.27
CA PHE A 427 -0.34 21.98 2.38
C PHE A 427 1.15 22.21 2.15
N HIS A 428 1.59 23.47 1.95
CA HIS A 428 3.03 23.79 1.81
C HIS A 428 3.83 23.35 3.03
N LEU A 429 3.37 23.67 4.24
CA LEU A 429 4.02 23.24 5.48
C LEU A 429 4.00 21.71 5.64
N THR A 430 2.90 21.08 5.25
CA THR A 430 2.78 19.61 5.28
C THR A 430 3.80 18.96 4.35
N PHE A 431 3.92 19.40 3.10
CA PHE A 431 4.93 18.87 2.16
C PHE A 431 6.35 19.15 2.63
N PHE A 432 6.60 20.32 3.23
CA PHE A 432 7.90 20.64 3.80
C PHE A 432 8.27 19.72 4.96
N ALA A 433 7.35 19.49 5.90
CA ALA A 433 7.55 18.58 7.03
C ALA A 433 7.76 17.13 6.56
N LEU A 434 6.99 16.66 5.57
CA LEU A 434 7.17 15.34 4.97
C LEU A 434 8.52 15.20 4.27
N GLY A 435 9.01 16.26 3.62
CA GLY A 435 10.36 16.28 3.04
C GLY A 435 11.46 16.13 4.09
N ILE A 436 11.36 16.83 5.23
CA ILE A 436 12.29 16.66 6.36
C ILE A 436 12.24 15.21 6.87
N LEU A 437 11.03 14.66 7.07
CA LEU A 437 10.86 13.28 7.51
C LEU A 437 11.49 12.28 6.51
N THR A 438 11.43 12.58 5.21
CA THR A 438 12.08 11.79 4.15
C THR A 438 13.59 11.78 4.33
N ILE A 439 14.24 12.92 4.55
CA ILE A 439 15.69 13.00 4.78
C ILE A 439 16.07 12.20 6.03
N LEU A 440 15.33 12.36 7.13
CA LEU A 440 15.57 11.61 8.37
C LEU A 440 15.45 10.10 8.13
N SER A 441 14.47 9.67 7.32
CA SER A 441 14.34 8.27 6.95
C SER A 441 15.54 7.75 6.16
N GLY A 442 16.19 8.60 5.38
CA GLY A 442 17.37 8.27 4.60
C GLY A 442 18.59 7.91 5.43
N LEU A 443 18.66 8.35 6.70
CA LEU A 443 19.76 8.02 7.60
C LEU A 443 19.92 6.50 7.81
N ILE A 444 18.85 5.73 7.70
CA ILE A 444 18.93 4.27 7.82
C ILE A 444 19.83 3.65 6.74
N PHE A 445 19.86 4.23 5.53
CA PHE A 445 20.65 3.71 4.41
C PHE A 445 22.14 4.00 4.54
N THR A 446 22.56 4.91 5.43
CA THR A 446 23.98 5.13 5.73
C THR A 446 24.62 3.89 6.36
N SER A 447 23.80 3.08 7.07
CA SER A 447 24.22 1.81 7.68
C SER A 447 24.51 0.69 6.68
N LEU A 448 24.18 0.86 5.39
CA LEU A 448 24.54 -0.08 4.34
C LEU A 448 26.05 -0.06 4.07
N LYS A 449 26.63 -1.21 3.77
CA LYS A 449 27.99 -1.34 3.22
C LYS A 449 27.95 -1.21 1.70
N LYS A 450 29.09 -0.92 1.09
CA LYS A 450 29.19 -0.81 -0.38
C LYS A 450 28.95 -2.15 -1.10
N GLU A 451 29.20 -3.25 -0.42
CA GLU A 451 29.07 -4.62 -0.92
C GLU A 451 27.64 -5.17 -0.83
N ASP A 452 26.78 -4.53 -0.03
CA ASP A 452 25.41 -5.04 0.21
C ASP A 452 24.60 -5.10 -1.08
N GLY A 453 24.09 -6.28 -1.39
CA GLY A 453 23.27 -6.55 -2.56
C GLY A 453 24.04 -6.65 -3.88
N LYS A 454 25.39 -6.67 -3.89
CA LYS A 454 26.19 -6.83 -5.13
C LYS A 454 25.82 -8.12 -5.86
N GLU A 455 25.62 -9.22 -5.14
CA GLU A 455 25.23 -10.52 -5.71
C GLU A 455 23.96 -10.49 -6.55
N LEU A 456 23.08 -9.49 -6.28
CA LEU A 456 21.84 -9.31 -7.03
C LEU A 456 22.02 -8.53 -8.35
N ILE A 457 23.16 -7.85 -8.50
CA ILE A 457 23.42 -6.91 -9.59
C ILE A 457 24.52 -7.43 -10.54
N GLU A 458 25.46 -8.19 -10.01
CA GLU A 458 26.50 -8.86 -10.75
C GLU A 458 25.88 -10.13 -11.35
N SER A 459 25.85 -10.23 -12.70
CA SER A 459 25.47 -11.49 -13.36
C SER A 459 26.42 -12.59 -12.89
N PRO A 460 25.92 -13.83 -12.63
CA PRO A 460 26.82 -14.96 -12.47
C PRO A 460 27.69 -15.03 -13.74
N THR A 461 28.98 -14.83 -13.55
CA THR A 461 30.04 -15.05 -14.58
C THR A 461 30.05 -16.51 -15.02
#